data_3bee2c1d8a909874e06a7ab0eba6a7b6
#
_entry.id   3bee2c1d8a909874e06a7ab0eba6a7b6
#
_cell.length_a   1.000
_cell.length_b   1.000
_cell.length_c   1.000
_cell.angle_alpha   90.00
_cell.angle_beta   90.00
_cell.angle_gamma   90.00
#
_symmetry.space_group_name_H-M   'P 1'
#
loop_
_entity.id
_entity.type
_entity.pdbx_description
1 polymer ?
#
loop_
_entity_poly.entity_id
_entity_poly.type
_entity_poly.pdbx_seq_one_letter_code
_entity_poly.pdbx_strand_id
1 'polypeptide(L)'
;MIPISTELADQLKLLNPQQLAFLAGYAWAKSTGVDAAAVSFQPQADAAQPAPARRVRILSASQTGNARKVAEQLLAKLESAGVDAVLTAAADYKTKQLAEEDILLLVTSTQGEGEPPEEALPLHKFLNGKKAPDLSAVSFAVLGLGDSSYPKFCQAGRDFDLLLDKLGGKRLHEVGLCDLEYQEEADKWTAAVAEAVARLAAAPAAVPSGNGTAKAETEGGGTVYTKEKPFAASLAVRQKITSGHADKDVEHIEIDLTGSGIRYHAGDALGVWPINDEALVAEILQYAGLDGSENIRRADGGECKIRTALREDLDITQITPQFVRDYAVLCGSEELQGTAADAEALAAYLAATPPVGVLAQFPHKMTAQELYGLFRPQTPRLYSIASSQDEVGEEVHLTVGVVAFEHHGQAYTGAASGWLGGRLEEDGEVRVFVEPNKLFRLPENGDTPIIMIGAGTGVAPFRAFMQQRAANGDGGKNWLVFGNRKFTDDFLYQLEWQQFRKDGLLTRADLAWSRQGAEKVYVQDKLRQAAADVWAWLQDGAHIYVCGDAARMARDVENALLDIIAEQGGMDRDDAEEYLNGLREDKRYQRDVY
;
A
#
# COMPACT_ATOMS: atom_id res chain seq x y z
N MET A 1 49.25 -46.06 27.96
CA MET A 1 47.90 -46.29 27.41
C MET A 1 47.46 -47.68 27.89
N ILE A 2 46.35 -47.78 28.61
CA ILE A 2 45.73 -49.05 28.98
C ILE A 2 44.96 -49.55 27.75
N PRO A 3 45.30 -50.72 27.17
CA PRO A 3 44.60 -51.23 25.99
C PRO A 3 43.18 -51.65 26.38
N ILE A 4 42.20 -51.03 25.74
CA ILE A 4 40.76 -51.42 25.81
C ILE A 4 40.58 -52.57 24.81
N SER A 5 39.90 -53.67 25.21
CA SER A 5 39.62 -54.79 24.31
C SER A 5 38.69 -54.30 23.15
N THR A 6 38.87 -54.91 21.99
CA THR A 6 38.03 -54.55 20.79
C THR A 6 36.54 -54.74 21.07
N GLU A 7 36.16 -55.73 21.84
CA GLU A 7 34.78 -56.04 22.24
C GLU A 7 34.17 -54.93 23.12
N LEU A 8 34.94 -54.38 24.07
CA LEU A 8 34.51 -53.27 24.91
C LEU A 8 34.44 -51.95 24.10
N ALA A 9 35.35 -51.75 23.17
CA ALA A 9 35.32 -50.58 22.30
C ALA A 9 34.09 -50.56 21.38
N ASP A 10 33.66 -51.74 20.90
CA ASP A 10 32.46 -51.86 20.07
C ASP A 10 31.17 -51.70 20.89
N GLN A 11 31.13 -52.19 22.13
CA GLN A 11 29.99 -51.92 23.04
C GLN A 11 29.87 -50.44 23.40
N LEU A 12 30.98 -49.73 23.60
CA LEU A 12 30.97 -48.31 23.89
C LEU A 12 30.46 -47.46 22.71
N LYS A 13 30.63 -47.91 21.46
CA LYS A 13 30.09 -47.23 20.26
C LYS A 13 28.57 -47.29 20.16
N LEU A 14 27.95 -48.25 20.83
CA LEU A 14 26.47 -48.39 20.85
C LEU A 14 25.78 -47.49 21.89
N LEU A 15 26.55 -46.82 22.73
CA LEU A 15 26.05 -45.97 23.80
C LEU A 15 25.92 -44.52 23.33
N ASN A 16 24.85 -43.86 23.77
CA ASN A 16 24.64 -42.43 23.52
C ASN A 16 25.58 -41.58 24.43
N PRO A 17 25.77 -40.26 24.13
CA PRO A 17 26.66 -39.40 24.89
C PRO A 17 26.40 -39.33 26.40
N GLN A 18 25.13 -39.44 26.83
CA GLN A 18 24.75 -39.43 28.25
C GLN A 18 25.12 -40.73 28.95
N GLN A 19 24.96 -41.88 28.29
CA GLN A 19 25.38 -43.18 28.79
C GLN A 19 26.91 -43.27 28.91
N LEU A 20 27.63 -42.67 27.95
CA LEU A 20 29.10 -42.59 28.00
C LEU A 20 29.57 -41.69 29.14
N ALA A 21 28.92 -40.55 29.38
CA ALA A 21 29.22 -39.64 30.48
C ALA A 21 28.95 -40.31 31.85
N PHE A 22 27.86 -41.06 31.98
CA PHE A 22 27.54 -41.84 33.17
C PHE A 22 28.61 -42.92 33.45
N LEU A 23 28.98 -43.68 32.42
CA LEU A 23 30.03 -44.72 32.56
C LEU A 23 31.38 -44.13 32.94
N ALA A 24 31.74 -42.97 32.38
CA ALA A 24 32.96 -42.25 32.74
C ALA A 24 32.91 -41.79 34.19
N GLY A 25 31.80 -41.23 34.67
CA GLY A 25 31.59 -40.85 36.08
C GLY A 25 31.61 -42.04 37.03
N TYR A 26 30.97 -43.14 36.67
CA TYR A 26 30.97 -44.37 37.44
C TYR A 26 32.38 -45.01 37.53
N ALA A 27 33.07 -45.07 36.41
CA ALA A 27 34.47 -45.60 36.38
C ALA A 27 35.41 -44.73 37.21
N TRP A 28 35.24 -43.40 37.19
CA TRP A 28 35.99 -42.47 38.02
C TRP A 28 35.68 -42.66 39.50
N ALA A 29 34.40 -42.74 39.92
CA ALA A 29 33.99 -42.98 41.29
C ALA A 29 34.58 -44.32 41.82
N LYS A 30 34.52 -45.39 41.04
CA LYS A 30 35.11 -46.68 41.36
C LYS A 30 36.63 -46.59 41.50
N SER A 31 37.34 -45.82 40.72
CA SER A 31 38.80 -45.66 40.76
C SER A 31 39.25 -44.83 41.95
N THR A 32 38.40 -43.95 42.48
CA THR A 32 38.71 -43.09 43.63
C THR A 32 38.19 -43.59 44.98
N GLY A 33 37.57 -44.80 45.03
CA GLY A 33 37.09 -45.42 46.27
C GLY A 33 35.82 -44.80 46.85
N VAL A 34 35.11 -43.96 46.08
CA VAL A 34 33.82 -43.42 46.47
C VAL A 34 32.77 -44.51 46.26
N ASP A 35 31.90 -44.71 47.28
CA ASP A 35 30.88 -45.76 47.26
C ASP A 35 29.84 -45.45 46.15
N ALA A 36 29.88 -46.22 45.09
CA ALA A 36 29.03 -46.04 43.89
C ALA A 36 27.60 -46.59 44.10
N ALA A 37 27.25 -47.06 45.30
CA ALA A 37 25.92 -47.63 45.59
C ALA A 37 24.79 -46.59 45.74
N ALA A 38 25.10 -45.29 45.68
CA ALA A 38 24.11 -44.20 45.82
C ALA A 38 23.62 -43.61 44.49
N VAL A 39 24.08 -44.11 43.33
CA VAL A 39 23.64 -43.59 42.01
C VAL A 39 22.63 -44.58 41.42
N SER A 40 21.39 -44.49 41.82
CA SER A 40 20.29 -45.18 41.15
C SER A 40 19.95 -44.46 39.84
N PHE A 41 20.20 -45.10 38.72
CA PHE A 41 19.66 -44.68 37.43
C PHE A 41 18.17 -45.05 37.39
N GLN A 42 17.28 -44.12 37.58
CA GLN A 42 15.92 -44.29 37.11
C GLN A 42 15.96 -43.97 35.61
N PRO A 43 15.52 -44.89 34.72
CA PRO A 43 15.30 -44.52 33.34
C PRO A 43 14.14 -43.50 33.35
N GLN A 44 14.50 -42.25 33.15
CA GLN A 44 13.52 -41.25 32.84
C GLN A 44 12.90 -41.72 31.51
N ALA A 45 11.61 -42.01 31.52
CA ALA A 45 10.84 -42.24 30.28
C ALA A 45 11.21 -41.16 29.29
N ASP A 46 11.45 -41.54 28.05
CA ASP A 46 11.80 -40.67 26.96
C ASP A 46 11.08 -39.32 27.13
N ALA A 47 11.81 -38.33 27.63
CA ALA A 47 11.34 -36.96 27.51
C ALA A 47 11.30 -36.75 26.02
N ALA A 48 10.08 -36.71 25.46
CA ALA A 48 9.86 -36.34 24.10
C ALA A 48 10.76 -35.13 23.83
N GLN A 49 11.59 -35.21 22.81
CA GLN A 49 12.36 -34.07 22.36
C GLN A 49 11.39 -32.89 22.29
N PRO A 50 11.68 -31.72 22.88
CA PRO A 50 10.79 -30.59 22.76
C PRO A 50 10.53 -30.41 21.27
N ALA A 51 9.27 -30.45 20.89
CA ALA A 51 8.88 -30.15 19.52
C ALA A 51 9.54 -28.81 19.15
N PRO A 52 10.13 -28.68 17.97
CA PRO A 52 10.76 -27.43 17.56
C PRO A 52 9.74 -26.30 17.72
N ALA A 53 10.19 -25.17 18.26
CA ALA A 53 9.34 -24.00 18.44
C ALA A 53 8.71 -23.66 17.08
N ARG A 54 7.38 -23.47 17.04
CA ARG A 54 6.66 -23.18 15.81
C ARG A 54 7.09 -21.82 15.26
N ARG A 55 7.33 -21.75 13.97
CA ARG A 55 7.63 -20.48 13.26
C ARG A 55 6.34 -19.70 13.08
N VAL A 56 6.24 -18.54 13.73
CA VAL A 56 5.11 -17.63 13.59
C VAL A 56 5.55 -16.43 12.75
N ARG A 57 4.98 -16.30 11.57
CA ARG A 57 5.23 -15.18 10.66
C ARG A 57 4.02 -14.25 10.63
N ILE A 58 4.28 -12.97 10.89
CA ILE A 58 3.31 -11.91 10.63
C ILE A 58 3.74 -11.18 9.37
N LEU A 59 2.87 -11.11 8.37
CA LEU A 59 3.08 -10.29 7.17
C LEU A 59 2.18 -9.06 7.24
N SER A 60 2.76 -7.89 7.03
CA SER A 60 2.01 -6.66 6.85
C SER A 60 2.06 -6.21 5.39
N ALA A 61 0.91 -5.85 4.84
CA ALA A 61 0.78 -5.27 3.51
C ALA A 61 -0.07 -4.00 3.56
N SER A 62 0.58 -2.84 3.44
CA SER A 62 -0.04 -1.56 3.72
C SER A 62 0.43 -0.47 2.76
N GLN A 63 -0.51 0.24 2.15
CA GLN A 63 -0.19 1.41 1.33
C GLN A 63 0.05 2.66 2.18
N THR A 64 -0.73 2.84 3.26
CA THR A 64 -0.74 4.04 4.11
C THR A 64 -0.27 3.78 5.55
N GLY A 65 0.35 2.63 5.80
CA GLY A 65 0.88 2.27 7.10
C GLY A 65 -0.13 1.70 8.11
N ASN A 66 -1.44 1.74 7.85
CA ASN A 66 -2.45 1.27 8.81
C ASN A 66 -2.36 -0.23 9.06
N ALA A 67 -2.24 -1.06 8.03
CA ALA A 67 -2.09 -2.51 8.19
C ALA A 67 -0.81 -2.85 8.97
N ARG A 68 0.26 -2.08 8.78
CA ARG A 68 1.50 -2.25 9.55
C ARG A 68 1.29 -1.94 11.03
N LYS A 69 0.59 -0.86 11.38
CA LYS A 69 0.27 -0.53 12.80
C LYS A 69 -0.50 -1.67 13.48
N VAL A 70 -1.49 -2.26 12.79
CA VAL A 70 -2.25 -3.41 13.30
C VAL A 70 -1.36 -4.65 13.45
N ALA A 71 -0.47 -4.91 12.50
CA ALA A 71 0.48 -6.02 12.57
C ALA A 71 1.48 -5.86 13.74
N GLU A 72 1.93 -4.63 14.02
CA GLU A 72 2.76 -4.30 15.18
C GLU A 72 2.02 -4.52 16.51
N GLN A 73 0.73 -4.15 16.57
CA GLN A 73 -0.13 -4.45 17.73
C GLN A 73 -0.31 -5.95 17.95
N LEU A 74 -0.47 -6.74 16.86
CA LEU A 74 -0.56 -8.19 16.93
C LEU A 74 0.74 -8.80 17.43
N LEU A 75 1.90 -8.33 16.93
CA LEU A 75 3.22 -8.76 17.41
C LEU A 75 3.36 -8.54 18.92
N ALA A 76 3.06 -7.33 19.40
CA ALA A 76 3.13 -7.00 20.83
C ALA A 76 2.23 -7.88 21.70
N LYS A 77 1.02 -8.23 21.21
CA LYS A 77 0.12 -9.16 21.90
C LYS A 77 0.67 -10.58 21.97
N LEU A 78 1.29 -11.07 20.86
CA LEU A 78 1.93 -12.39 20.81
C LEU A 78 3.15 -12.46 21.73
N GLU A 79 4.03 -11.45 21.71
CA GLU A 79 5.17 -11.34 22.61
C GLU A 79 4.73 -11.33 24.09
N SER A 80 3.68 -10.60 24.40
CA SER A 80 3.09 -10.56 25.75
C SER A 80 2.52 -11.92 26.18
N ALA A 81 2.12 -12.75 25.22
CA ALA A 81 1.66 -14.13 25.45
C ALA A 81 2.81 -15.16 25.45
N GLY A 82 4.07 -14.72 25.33
CA GLY A 82 5.26 -15.57 25.30
C GLY A 82 5.46 -16.34 23.98
N VAL A 83 4.86 -15.87 22.89
CA VAL A 83 5.03 -16.45 21.56
C VAL A 83 6.10 -15.68 20.81
N ASP A 84 7.12 -16.39 20.29
CA ASP A 84 8.15 -15.83 19.41
C ASP A 84 7.57 -15.70 17.99
N ALA A 85 7.39 -14.47 17.53
CA ALA A 85 6.82 -14.15 16.22
C ALA A 85 7.69 -13.13 15.49
N VAL A 86 7.76 -13.23 14.17
CA VAL A 86 8.55 -12.33 13.34
C VAL A 86 7.62 -11.54 12.42
N LEU A 87 7.62 -10.21 12.57
CA LEU A 87 6.94 -9.29 11.66
C LEU A 87 7.83 -8.96 10.47
N THR A 88 7.30 -9.14 9.27
CA THR A 88 7.96 -8.84 8.00
C THR A 88 7.00 -8.05 7.10
N ALA A 89 7.48 -6.99 6.45
CA ALA A 89 6.70 -6.37 5.38
C ALA A 89 6.58 -7.34 4.20
N ALA A 90 5.42 -7.37 3.54
CA ALA A 90 5.19 -8.27 2.41
C ALA A 90 6.21 -8.06 1.26
N ALA A 91 6.68 -6.81 1.08
CA ALA A 91 7.71 -6.46 0.12
C ALA A 91 9.08 -7.13 0.37
N ASP A 92 9.38 -7.47 1.61
CA ASP A 92 10.67 -8.05 2.00
C ASP A 92 10.57 -9.57 2.23
N TYR A 93 9.38 -10.13 2.03
CA TYR A 93 9.12 -11.55 2.22
C TYR A 93 9.37 -12.35 0.94
N LYS A 94 10.19 -13.39 1.02
CA LYS A 94 10.43 -14.30 -0.09
C LYS A 94 9.31 -15.34 -0.18
N THR A 95 8.48 -15.24 -1.20
CA THR A 95 7.25 -16.04 -1.36
C THR A 95 7.49 -17.56 -1.32
N LYS A 96 8.66 -18.03 -1.78
CA LYS A 96 9.05 -19.44 -1.75
C LYS A 96 9.22 -20.03 -0.33
N GLN A 97 9.37 -19.17 0.71
CA GLN A 97 9.50 -19.61 2.11
C GLN A 97 8.14 -19.94 2.75
N LEU A 98 7.04 -19.64 2.07
CA LEU A 98 5.69 -19.74 2.62
C LEU A 98 5.35 -21.16 3.14
N ALA A 99 5.77 -22.20 2.42
CA ALA A 99 5.55 -23.60 2.81
C ALA A 99 6.41 -24.04 4.03
N GLU A 100 7.37 -23.22 4.45
CA GLU A 100 8.23 -23.50 5.61
C GLU A 100 7.67 -22.88 6.90
N GLU A 101 6.65 -22.04 6.82
CA GLU A 101 6.03 -21.42 7.99
C GLU A 101 5.04 -22.40 8.65
N ASP A 102 5.00 -22.43 9.97
CA ASP A 102 4.00 -23.20 10.71
C ASP A 102 2.73 -22.40 10.93
N ILE A 103 2.86 -21.09 11.17
CA ILE A 103 1.75 -20.15 11.38
C ILE A 103 2.01 -18.87 10.58
N LEU A 104 1.08 -18.51 9.71
CA LEU A 104 1.07 -17.30 8.91
C LEU A 104 -0.07 -16.38 9.32
N LEU A 105 0.25 -15.16 9.74
CA LEU A 105 -0.71 -14.12 10.08
C LEU A 105 -0.55 -12.98 9.10
N LEU A 106 -1.57 -12.69 8.29
CA LEU A 106 -1.52 -11.65 7.27
C LEU A 106 -2.44 -10.49 7.63
N VAL A 107 -1.89 -9.29 7.67
CA VAL A 107 -2.66 -8.04 7.80
C VAL A 107 -2.46 -7.23 6.53
N THR A 108 -3.53 -7.02 5.76
CA THR A 108 -3.46 -6.37 4.46
C THR A 108 -4.48 -5.26 4.29
N SER A 109 -4.14 -4.18 3.60
CA SER A 109 -5.12 -3.21 3.10
C SER A 109 -5.62 -3.61 1.72
N THR A 110 -6.66 -2.92 1.25
CA THR A 110 -7.21 -3.04 -0.10
C THR A 110 -7.01 -1.73 -0.82
N GLN A 111 -6.60 -1.78 -2.10
CA GLN A 111 -6.42 -0.59 -2.94
C GLN A 111 -7.14 -0.74 -4.28
N GLY A 112 -7.24 0.37 -5.01
CA GLY A 112 -7.78 0.40 -6.38
C GLY A 112 -9.14 -0.27 -6.47
N GLU A 113 -9.29 -1.15 -7.42
CA GLU A 113 -10.50 -1.93 -7.68
C GLU A 113 -10.56 -3.25 -6.87
N GLY A 114 -10.12 -3.24 -5.61
CA GLY A 114 -10.12 -4.39 -4.72
C GLY A 114 -8.83 -5.19 -4.72
N GLU A 115 -7.76 -4.65 -5.27
CA GLU A 115 -6.46 -5.30 -5.37
C GLU A 115 -5.69 -5.22 -4.05
N PRO A 116 -4.76 -6.16 -3.78
CA PRO A 116 -3.86 -6.03 -2.66
C PRO A 116 -2.86 -4.87 -2.89
N PRO A 117 -2.25 -4.31 -1.82
CA PRO A 117 -1.17 -3.36 -1.94
C PRO A 117 -0.02 -3.88 -2.81
N GLU A 118 0.71 -2.99 -3.46
CA GLU A 118 1.83 -3.33 -4.35
C GLU A 118 2.83 -4.29 -3.69
N GLU A 119 3.10 -4.09 -2.41
CA GLU A 119 4.02 -4.96 -1.65
C GLU A 119 3.52 -6.39 -1.46
N ALA A 120 2.22 -6.64 -1.55
CA ALA A 120 1.63 -7.97 -1.45
C ALA A 120 1.31 -8.62 -2.80
N LEU A 121 1.45 -7.90 -3.91
CA LEU A 121 1.19 -8.45 -5.25
C LEU A 121 2.04 -9.68 -5.59
N PRO A 122 3.35 -9.74 -5.28
CA PRO A 122 4.15 -10.95 -5.52
C PRO A 122 3.58 -12.16 -4.79
N LEU A 123 3.19 -12.00 -3.52
CA LEU A 123 2.58 -13.05 -2.72
C LEU A 123 1.22 -13.48 -3.29
N HIS A 124 0.37 -12.52 -3.62
CA HIS A 124 -0.96 -12.80 -4.19
C HIS A 124 -0.87 -13.57 -5.51
N LYS A 125 0.04 -13.15 -6.41
CA LYS A 125 0.26 -13.83 -7.69
C LYS A 125 0.88 -15.22 -7.52
N PHE A 126 1.82 -15.37 -6.58
CA PHE A 126 2.40 -16.66 -6.25
C PHE A 126 1.35 -17.65 -5.78
N LEU A 127 0.46 -17.24 -4.87
CA LEU A 127 -0.64 -18.08 -4.36
C LEU A 127 -1.68 -18.44 -5.45
N ASN A 128 -1.89 -17.60 -6.44
CA ASN A 128 -2.77 -17.87 -7.58
C ASN A 128 -2.09 -18.68 -8.69
N GLY A 129 -0.77 -18.77 -8.68
CA GLY A 129 0.02 -19.40 -9.74
C GLY A 129 -0.03 -20.93 -9.71
N LYS A 130 0.33 -21.59 -10.81
CA LYS A 130 0.40 -23.05 -10.92
C LYS A 130 1.47 -23.67 -10.01
N LYS A 131 2.45 -22.87 -9.58
CA LYS A 131 3.55 -23.29 -8.67
C LYS A 131 3.24 -22.97 -7.21
N ALA A 132 1.99 -22.62 -6.88
CA ALA A 132 1.57 -22.40 -5.50
C ALA A 132 1.80 -23.66 -4.65
N PRO A 133 2.37 -23.54 -3.45
CA PRO A 133 2.70 -24.69 -2.61
C PRO A 133 1.46 -25.31 -1.97
N ASP A 134 1.57 -26.58 -1.57
CA ASP A 134 0.63 -27.17 -0.61
C ASP A 134 0.86 -26.57 0.78
N LEU A 135 -0.18 -25.98 1.36
CA LEU A 135 -0.16 -25.31 2.66
C LEU A 135 -0.86 -26.12 3.76
N SER A 136 -1.11 -27.42 3.54
CA SER A 136 -1.80 -28.29 4.51
C SER A 136 -1.13 -28.37 5.89
N ALA A 137 0.17 -28.04 5.98
CA ALA A 137 0.91 -27.94 7.24
C ALA A 137 0.82 -26.55 7.89
N VAL A 138 0.42 -25.51 7.15
CA VAL A 138 0.41 -24.12 7.58
C VAL A 138 -0.93 -23.77 8.23
N SER A 139 -0.88 -23.15 9.41
CA SER A 139 -2.08 -22.53 10.03
C SER A 139 -2.08 -21.04 9.73
N PHE A 140 -3.23 -20.43 9.44
CA PHE A 140 -3.26 -19.03 9.04
C PHE A 140 -4.45 -18.24 9.61
N ALA A 141 -4.29 -16.92 9.66
CA ALA A 141 -5.37 -15.96 9.85
C ALA A 141 -5.12 -14.70 9.03
N VAL A 142 -6.18 -14.08 8.51
CA VAL A 142 -6.11 -12.88 7.66
C VAL A 142 -6.98 -11.78 8.22
N LEU A 143 -6.46 -10.54 8.26
CA LEU A 143 -7.21 -9.32 8.50
C LEU A 143 -7.08 -8.39 7.30
N GLY A 144 -8.21 -7.97 6.74
CA GLY A 144 -8.31 -6.99 5.68
C GLY A 144 -8.79 -5.65 6.19
N LEU A 145 -8.10 -4.58 5.79
CA LEU A 145 -8.54 -3.20 5.95
C LEU A 145 -9.06 -2.67 4.62
N GLY A 146 -10.12 -1.90 4.66
CA GLY A 146 -10.74 -1.33 3.47
C GLY A 146 -11.61 -0.12 3.79
N ASP A 147 -12.40 0.29 2.83
CA ASP A 147 -13.39 1.34 2.94
C ASP A 147 -14.72 0.79 2.38
N SER A 148 -15.73 0.67 3.21
CA SER A 148 -17.04 0.10 2.86
C SER A 148 -17.82 0.97 1.86
N SER A 149 -17.36 2.16 1.55
CA SER A 149 -17.93 2.99 0.48
C SER A 149 -17.58 2.47 -0.92
N TYR A 150 -16.59 1.61 -1.04
CA TYR A 150 -16.22 0.99 -2.31
C TYR A 150 -16.87 -0.39 -2.47
N PRO A 151 -17.31 -0.76 -3.68
CA PRO A 151 -18.00 -2.04 -3.94
C PRO A 151 -17.19 -3.28 -3.53
N LYS A 152 -15.85 -3.17 -3.57
CA LYS A 152 -14.92 -4.26 -3.25
C LYS A 152 -14.26 -4.08 -1.87
N PHE A 153 -15.10 -3.81 -0.87
CA PHE A 153 -14.68 -3.65 0.52
C PHE A 153 -13.87 -4.85 1.04
N CYS A 154 -12.63 -4.58 1.51
CA CYS A 154 -11.70 -5.58 2.04
C CYS A 154 -11.43 -6.76 1.10
N GLN A 155 -11.55 -6.57 -0.23
CA GLN A 155 -11.44 -7.66 -1.20
C GLN A 155 -10.09 -8.37 -1.12
N ALA A 156 -8.99 -7.62 -0.97
CA ALA A 156 -7.66 -8.21 -0.84
C ALA A 156 -7.57 -9.19 0.35
N GLY A 157 -8.10 -8.81 1.50
CA GLY A 157 -8.15 -9.70 2.67
C GLY A 157 -8.97 -10.97 2.41
N ARG A 158 -10.14 -10.83 1.76
CA ARG A 158 -10.98 -11.97 1.36
C ARG A 158 -10.27 -12.89 0.37
N ASP A 159 -9.58 -12.33 -0.61
CA ASP A 159 -8.88 -13.09 -1.64
C ASP A 159 -7.73 -13.90 -1.02
N PHE A 160 -6.93 -13.29 -0.15
CA PHE A 160 -5.87 -14.00 0.56
C PHE A 160 -6.42 -15.13 1.45
N ASP A 161 -7.48 -14.87 2.20
CA ASP A 161 -8.11 -15.89 3.05
C ASP A 161 -8.60 -17.10 2.23
N LEU A 162 -9.27 -16.84 1.10
CA LEU A 162 -9.74 -17.88 0.18
C LEU A 162 -8.59 -18.64 -0.49
N LEU A 163 -7.52 -17.96 -0.89
CA LEU A 163 -6.37 -18.58 -1.55
C LEU A 163 -5.62 -19.51 -0.59
N LEU A 164 -5.37 -19.06 0.65
CA LEU A 164 -4.70 -19.86 1.66
C LEU A 164 -5.52 -21.11 2.03
N ASP A 165 -6.83 -20.95 2.16
CA ASP A 165 -7.75 -22.07 2.39
C ASP A 165 -7.77 -23.08 1.21
N LYS A 166 -7.86 -22.57 -0.02
CA LYS A 166 -7.83 -23.39 -1.26
C LYS A 166 -6.54 -24.19 -1.40
N LEU A 167 -5.41 -23.68 -0.92
CA LEU A 167 -4.12 -24.36 -0.94
C LEU A 167 -3.94 -25.32 0.26
N GLY A 168 -4.99 -25.55 1.05
CA GLY A 168 -5.01 -26.53 2.16
C GLY A 168 -4.63 -25.96 3.51
N GLY A 169 -4.38 -24.65 3.64
CA GLY A 169 -4.06 -23.99 4.90
C GLY A 169 -5.17 -24.16 5.95
N LYS A 170 -4.78 -24.20 7.22
CA LYS A 170 -5.72 -24.37 8.36
C LYS A 170 -6.07 -23.01 8.94
N ARG A 171 -7.29 -22.53 8.71
CA ARG A 171 -7.75 -21.25 9.25
C ARG A 171 -7.83 -21.28 10.78
N LEU A 172 -7.15 -20.35 11.45
CA LEU A 172 -7.15 -20.18 12.91
C LEU A 172 -8.30 -19.33 13.40
N HIS A 173 -8.71 -18.37 12.59
CA HIS A 173 -9.77 -17.43 12.89
C HIS A 173 -10.45 -17.00 11.58
N GLU A 174 -11.71 -16.63 11.63
CA GLU A 174 -12.39 -16.05 10.48
C GLU A 174 -11.70 -14.76 10.03
N VAL A 175 -11.81 -14.45 8.74
CA VAL A 175 -11.21 -13.24 8.17
C VAL A 175 -11.74 -11.98 8.87
N GLY A 176 -10.83 -11.15 9.39
CA GLY A 176 -11.18 -9.85 9.95
C GLY A 176 -11.40 -8.84 8.81
N LEU A 177 -12.48 -8.06 8.87
CA LEU A 177 -12.82 -7.06 7.85
C LEU A 177 -13.06 -5.73 8.55
N CYS A 178 -12.13 -4.79 8.39
CA CYS A 178 -12.12 -3.52 9.09
C CYS A 178 -12.37 -2.36 8.12
N ASP A 179 -13.27 -1.46 8.50
CA ASP A 179 -13.58 -0.22 7.77
C ASP A 179 -12.63 0.93 8.20
N LEU A 180 -12.90 2.15 7.82
CA LEU A 180 -12.08 3.34 8.10
C LEU A 180 -11.78 3.52 9.60
N GLU A 181 -12.75 3.27 10.47
CA GLU A 181 -12.59 3.28 11.94
C GLU A 181 -12.19 1.90 12.48
N TYR A 182 -11.10 1.37 11.96
CA TYR A 182 -10.69 -0.02 12.13
C TYR A 182 -10.26 -0.44 13.53
N GLN A 183 -9.95 0.49 14.43
CA GLN A 183 -9.27 0.22 15.70
C GLN A 183 -9.99 -0.83 16.55
N GLU A 184 -11.28 -0.67 16.78
CA GLU A 184 -12.04 -1.55 17.66
C GLU A 184 -12.13 -2.98 17.14
N GLU A 185 -12.41 -3.12 15.82
CA GLU A 185 -12.50 -4.43 15.17
C GLU A 185 -11.12 -5.10 15.07
N ALA A 186 -10.08 -4.33 14.75
CA ALA A 186 -8.71 -4.82 14.71
C ALA A 186 -8.23 -5.27 16.10
N ASP A 187 -8.59 -4.55 17.16
CA ASP A 187 -8.25 -4.93 18.54
C ASP A 187 -8.92 -6.23 18.96
N LYS A 188 -10.20 -6.44 18.62
CA LYS A 188 -10.94 -7.67 18.87
C LYS A 188 -10.31 -8.85 18.13
N TRP A 189 -10.05 -8.67 16.83
CA TRP A 189 -9.48 -9.72 15.99
C TRP A 189 -8.06 -10.09 16.43
N THR A 190 -7.18 -9.10 16.66
CA THR A 190 -5.79 -9.35 17.10
C THR A 190 -5.72 -10.05 18.45
N ALA A 191 -6.64 -9.73 19.38
CA ALA A 191 -6.73 -10.43 20.67
C ALA A 191 -7.13 -11.90 20.49
N ALA A 192 -8.16 -12.18 19.69
CA ALA A 192 -8.64 -13.54 19.43
C ALA A 192 -7.59 -14.40 18.72
N VAL A 193 -6.88 -13.83 17.72
CA VAL A 193 -5.82 -14.53 16.98
C VAL A 193 -4.61 -14.79 17.89
N ALA A 194 -4.19 -13.82 18.70
CA ALA A 194 -3.09 -14.00 19.64
C ALA A 194 -3.39 -15.14 20.65
N GLU A 195 -4.62 -15.22 21.17
CA GLU A 195 -5.03 -16.31 22.03
C GLU A 195 -5.04 -17.67 21.31
N ALA A 196 -5.52 -17.74 20.05
CA ALA A 196 -5.51 -18.96 19.25
C ALA A 196 -4.09 -19.46 18.97
N VAL A 197 -3.17 -18.54 18.61
CA VAL A 197 -1.75 -18.85 18.38
C VAL A 197 -1.06 -19.30 19.67
N ALA A 198 -1.29 -18.61 20.79
CA ALA A 198 -0.73 -18.98 22.08
C ALA A 198 -1.16 -20.40 22.51
N ARG A 199 -2.41 -20.80 22.29
CA ARG A 199 -2.89 -22.18 22.55
C ARG A 199 -2.15 -23.22 21.70
N LEU A 200 -1.81 -22.89 20.45
CA LEU A 200 -1.05 -23.78 19.57
C LEU A 200 0.44 -23.83 19.91
N ALA A 201 1.00 -22.73 20.42
CA ALA A 201 2.40 -22.61 20.82
C ALA A 201 2.66 -23.20 22.23
N ALA A 202 1.64 -23.30 23.09
CA ALA A 202 1.73 -23.77 24.48
C ALA A 202 1.95 -25.30 24.66
N ALA A 203 2.25 -26.08 23.63
CA ALA A 203 2.80 -27.42 23.80
C ALA A 203 4.22 -27.29 24.42
N PRO A 204 4.58 -28.08 25.46
CA PRO A 204 5.61 -27.72 26.44
C PRO A 204 6.99 -27.55 25.81
N ALA A 205 7.53 -26.35 25.89
CA ALA A 205 8.90 -26.03 25.54
C ALA A 205 9.63 -25.43 26.75
N ALA A 206 10.77 -25.99 27.06
CA ALA A 206 11.75 -25.39 27.96
C ALA A 206 12.47 -24.25 27.26
N VAL A 207 12.63 -23.15 27.95
CA VAL A 207 13.25 -21.90 27.52
C VAL A 207 14.70 -22.13 27.09
N PRO A 208 15.16 -21.58 25.98
CA PRO A 208 16.43 -20.90 25.95
C PRO A 208 16.30 -19.46 25.46
N SER A 209 16.77 -18.54 26.30
CA SER A 209 17.07 -17.17 25.94
C SER A 209 18.05 -17.12 24.77
N GLY A 210 17.61 -16.49 23.70
CA GLY A 210 18.46 -16.09 22.59
C GLY A 210 18.07 -14.69 22.16
N ASN A 211 18.82 -13.69 22.64
CA ASN A 211 18.75 -12.30 22.20
C ASN A 211 18.97 -12.22 20.69
N GLY A 212 17.94 -11.81 20.00
CA GLY A 212 17.99 -11.32 18.63
C GLY A 212 17.13 -10.08 18.52
N THR A 213 17.58 -9.00 19.15
CA THR A 213 17.03 -7.66 18.88
C THR A 213 17.47 -7.26 17.47
N ALA A 214 16.60 -7.51 16.48
CA ALA A 214 16.63 -6.71 15.28
C ALA A 214 16.10 -5.32 15.68
N LYS A 215 17.04 -4.42 15.99
CA LYS A 215 16.75 -2.99 16.04
C LYS A 215 16.14 -2.61 14.70
N ALA A 216 14.90 -2.12 14.75
CA ALA A 216 14.42 -1.24 13.71
C ALA A 216 15.38 -0.05 13.68
N GLU A 217 16.18 0.03 12.64
CA GLU A 217 16.96 1.22 12.35
C GLU A 217 15.95 2.31 12.00
N THR A 218 15.75 3.22 12.92
CA THR A 218 15.21 4.53 12.66
C THR A 218 16.29 5.29 11.90
N GLU A 219 16.38 5.08 10.60
CA GLU A 219 17.13 5.96 9.74
C GLU A 219 16.34 7.24 9.51
N GLY A 220 17.01 8.34 9.84
CA GLY A 220 16.78 9.65 9.28
C GLY A 220 15.68 10.45 9.95
N GLY A 221 16.01 11.69 10.28
CA GLY A 221 15.21 12.73 10.85
C GLY A 221 13.74 12.66 10.49
N GLY A 222 12.96 12.10 11.40
CA GLY A 222 11.51 11.97 11.23
C GLY A 222 10.93 13.35 11.05
N THR A 223 10.21 13.54 9.96
CA THR A 223 9.39 14.73 9.77
C THR A 223 8.49 14.86 10.99
N VAL A 224 8.57 16.01 11.65
CA VAL A 224 7.71 16.36 12.81
C VAL A 224 6.22 16.37 12.40
N TYR A 225 5.93 16.35 11.09
CA TYR A 225 4.62 16.51 10.49
C TYR A 225 4.08 15.18 9.94
N THR A 226 2.86 14.87 10.31
CA THR A 226 2.14 13.64 9.96
C THR A 226 0.75 13.99 9.41
N LYS A 227 0.02 12.98 8.98
CA LYS A 227 -1.39 13.11 8.59
C LYS A 227 -2.22 13.79 9.68
N GLU A 228 -1.98 13.45 10.95
CA GLU A 228 -2.68 14.00 12.11
C GLU A 228 -2.16 15.38 12.53
N LYS A 229 -0.94 15.69 12.16
CA LYS A 229 -0.28 16.97 12.44
C LYS A 229 0.43 17.50 11.20
N PRO A 230 -0.30 17.97 10.19
CA PRO A 230 0.29 18.48 8.95
C PRO A 230 1.04 19.80 9.16
N PHE A 231 1.96 20.11 8.28
CA PHE A 231 2.59 21.42 8.19
C PHE A 231 1.68 22.40 7.46
N ALA A 232 1.59 23.62 7.97
CA ALA A 232 0.94 24.73 7.29
C ALA A 232 1.95 25.37 6.32
N ALA A 233 1.94 24.91 5.09
CA ALA A 233 2.73 25.41 3.96
C ALA A 233 1.99 26.52 3.21
N SER A 234 2.59 27.12 2.19
CA SER A 234 1.91 28.07 1.30
C SER A 234 2.04 27.68 -0.18
N LEU A 235 1.04 28.05 -0.96
CA LEU A 235 1.08 27.91 -2.43
C LEU A 235 2.01 28.98 -3.00
N ALA A 236 3.16 28.58 -3.55
CA ALA A 236 4.09 29.50 -4.19
C ALA A 236 3.73 29.78 -5.66
N VAL A 237 3.44 28.73 -6.43
CA VAL A 237 3.11 28.85 -7.86
C VAL A 237 1.99 27.92 -8.23
N ARG A 238 1.09 28.40 -9.07
CA ARG A 238 0.11 27.60 -9.82
C ARG A 238 0.18 27.95 -11.29
N GLN A 239 0.46 26.97 -12.13
CA GLN A 239 0.57 27.16 -13.56
C GLN A 239 -0.15 26.06 -14.32
N LYS A 240 -1.11 26.42 -15.18
CA LYS A 240 -1.73 25.48 -16.10
C LYS A 240 -0.71 25.00 -17.14
N ILE A 241 -0.52 23.68 -17.24
CA ILE A 241 0.45 23.05 -18.13
C ILE A 241 -0.20 22.26 -19.27
N THR A 242 -1.52 22.34 -19.40
CA THR A 242 -2.29 21.90 -20.57
C THR A 242 -2.75 23.09 -21.38
N SER A 243 -3.04 22.89 -22.68
CA SER A 243 -3.55 23.98 -23.54
C SER A 243 -4.97 24.39 -23.15
N GLY A 244 -5.43 25.56 -23.62
CA GLY A 244 -6.83 25.99 -23.45
C GLY A 244 -7.86 25.12 -24.18
N HIS A 245 -7.42 24.20 -25.02
CA HIS A 245 -8.25 23.24 -25.77
C HIS A 245 -8.15 21.80 -25.27
N ALA A 246 -7.43 21.59 -24.17
CA ALA A 246 -7.32 20.28 -23.53
C ALA A 246 -8.67 19.86 -22.93
N ASP A 247 -8.97 18.57 -23.00
CA ASP A 247 -10.20 18.02 -22.40
C ASP A 247 -10.14 17.97 -20.87
N LYS A 248 -8.97 18.12 -20.29
CA LYS A 248 -8.74 18.14 -18.82
C LYS A 248 -7.70 19.20 -18.48
N ASP A 249 -7.96 19.95 -17.46
CA ASP A 249 -7.00 20.89 -16.92
C ASP A 249 -5.99 20.15 -16.03
N VAL A 250 -4.71 20.40 -16.27
CA VAL A 250 -3.62 19.92 -15.43
C VAL A 250 -2.80 21.13 -15.01
N GLU A 251 -2.62 21.26 -13.70
CA GLU A 251 -1.87 22.33 -13.08
C GLU A 251 -0.53 21.81 -12.54
N HIS A 252 0.51 22.58 -12.75
CA HIS A 252 1.77 22.50 -12.02
C HIS A 252 1.64 23.37 -10.77
N ILE A 253 1.90 22.76 -9.62
CA ILE A 253 1.75 23.39 -8.30
C ILE A 253 3.09 23.36 -7.59
N GLU A 254 3.57 24.52 -7.11
CA GLU A 254 4.75 24.63 -6.25
C GLU A 254 4.30 25.05 -4.85
N ILE A 255 4.71 24.31 -3.84
CA ILE A 255 4.36 24.56 -2.44
C ILE A 255 5.65 24.85 -1.67
N ASP A 256 5.68 25.98 -0.99
CA ASP A 256 6.79 26.41 -0.14
C ASP A 256 6.79 25.67 1.19
N LEU A 257 7.87 24.97 1.47
CA LEU A 257 8.13 24.23 2.70
C LEU A 257 9.12 24.93 3.64
N THR A 258 9.48 26.18 3.35
CA THR A 258 10.48 26.94 4.12
C THR A 258 10.18 26.91 5.62
N GLY A 259 11.20 26.60 6.40
CA GLY A 259 11.09 26.53 7.87
C GLY A 259 10.42 25.28 8.43
N SER A 260 9.92 24.38 7.59
CA SER A 260 9.33 23.11 8.04
C SER A 260 10.39 22.09 8.48
N GLY A 261 11.56 22.11 7.87
CA GLY A 261 12.55 21.04 7.98
C GLY A 261 12.10 19.71 7.33
N ILE A 262 11.01 19.72 6.55
CA ILE A 262 10.55 18.55 5.80
C ILE A 262 11.60 18.10 4.80
N ARG A 263 11.85 16.80 4.75
CA ARG A 263 12.66 16.13 3.74
C ARG A 263 11.82 15.09 3.03
N TYR A 264 12.02 14.99 1.71
CA TYR A 264 11.37 13.98 0.88
C TYR A 264 12.34 13.44 -0.18
N HIS A 265 11.99 12.32 -0.76
CA HIS A 265 12.76 11.71 -1.84
C HIS A 265 11.88 11.61 -3.10
N ALA A 266 12.51 11.66 -4.26
CA ALA A 266 11.82 11.35 -5.51
C ALA A 266 11.15 9.97 -5.42
N GLY A 267 9.84 9.92 -5.71
CA GLY A 267 8.99 8.75 -5.54
C GLY A 267 8.13 8.75 -4.26
N ASP A 268 8.31 9.71 -3.35
CA ASP A 268 7.36 9.95 -2.25
C ASP A 268 6.08 10.63 -2.76
N ALA A 269 5.04 10.62 -1.93
CA ALA A 269 3.82 11.38 -2.15
C ALA A 269 3.68 12.52 -1.14
N LEU A 270 3.02 13.61 -1.57
CA LEU A 270 2.59 14.67 -0.68
C LEU A 270 1.13 14.48 -0.33
N GLY A 271 0.83 14.37 0.95
CA GLY A 271 -0.53 14.40 1.48
C GLY A 271 -1.00 15.83 1.64
N VAL A 272 -2.16 16.15 1.06
CA VAL A 272 -2.76 17.49 1.10
C VAL A 272 -4.15 17.40 1.74
N TRP A 273 -4.36 18.17 2.79
CA TRP A 273 -5.67 18.37 3.41
C TRP A 273 -6.42 19.48 2.68
N PRO A 274 -7.51 19.14 1.95
CA PRO A 274 -8.24 20.14 1.19
C PRO A 274 -9.19 20.97 2.05
N ILE A 275 -9.62 22.11 1.50
CA ILE A 275 -10.75 22.90 1.95
C ILE A 275 -11.84 22.82 0.88
N ASN A 276 -13.05 22.46 1.30
CA ASN A 276 -14.21 22.35 0.39
C ASN A 276 -14.63 23.71 -0.17
N ASP A 277 -15.32 23.66 -1.30
CA ASP A 277 -15.85 24.84 -1.97
C ASP A 277 -16.96 25.49 -1.12
N GLU A 278 -16.78 26.77 -0.80
CA GLU A 278 -17.77 27.53 -0.01
C GLU A 278 -19.12 27.66 -0.73
N ALA A 279 -19.13 27.69 -2.06
CA ALA A 279 -20.37 27.69 -2.82
C ALA A 279 -21.14 26.38 -2.67
N LEU A 280 -20.41 25.23 -2.71
CA LEU A 280 -20.99 23.91 -2.46
C LEU A 280 -21.49 23.77 -1.02
N VAL A 281 -20.71 24.27 -0.03
CA VAL A 281 -21.13 24.30 1.38
C VAL A 281 -22.44 25.10 1.54
N ALA A 282 -22.52 26.26 0.93
CA ALA A 282 -23.74 27.11 1.00
C ALA A 282 -24.94 26.42 0.35
N GLU A 283 -24.74 25.74 -0.78
CA GLU A 283 -25.81 25.01 -1.48
C GLU A 283 -26.34 23.83 -0.65
N ILE A 284 -25.45 23.04 -0.03
CA ILE A 284 -25.80 21.93 0.88
C ILE A 284 -26.62 22.46 2.08
N LEU A 285 -26.16 23.55 2.72
CA LEU A 285 -26.87 24.18 3.82
C LEU A 285 -28.26 24.65 3.42
N GLN A 286 -28.37 25.23 2.22
CA GLN A 286 -29.66 25.67 1.68
C GLN A 286 -30.66 24.52 1.54
N TYR A 287 -30.25 23.38 0.96
CA TYR A 287 -31.11 22.20 0.83
C TYR A 287 -31.48 21.58 2.17
N ALA A 288 -30.57 21.61 3.16
CA ALA A 288 -30.83 21.16 4.51
C ALA A 288 -31.71 22.11 5.32
N GLY A 289 -31.93 23.37 4.83
CA GLY A 289 -32.69 24.40 5.53
C GLY A 289 -31.97 25.02 6.73
N LEU A 290 -30.62 25.07 6.68
CA LEU A 290 -29.71 25.59 7.71
C LEU A 290 -29.06 26.89 7.23
N ASP A 291 -28.62 27.74 8.19
CA ASP A 291 -27.86 28.97 7.89
C ASP A 291 -26.35 28.80 8.06
N GLY A 292 -25.91 27.68 8.68
CA GLY A 292 -24.52 27.33 8.94
C GLY A 292 -23.98 27.84 10.28
N SER A 293 -24.79 28.57 11.06
CA SER A 293 -24.39 29.06 12.38
C SER A 293 -24.70 28.07 13.51
N GLU A 294 -25.38 26.98 13.19
CA GLU A 294 -25.77 25.96 14.15
C GLU A 294 -24.55 25.19 14.67
N ASN A 295 -24.55 24.90 15.96
CA ASN A 295 -23.51 24.09 16.59
C ASN A 295 -23.75 22.60 16.35
N ILE A 296 -22.68 21.87 16.08
CA ILE A 296 -22.63 20.41 16.03
C ILE A 296 -21.59 19.90 17.04
N ARG A 297 -21.76 18.64 17.43
CA ARG A 297 -20.77 17.90 18.21
C ARG A 297 -20.01 16.94 17.30
N ARG A 298 -18.70 17.10 17.25
CA ARG A 298 -17.80 16.22 16.49
C ARG A 298 -17.66 14.84 17.17
N ALA A 299 -17.17 13.85 16.43
CA ALA A 299 -16.90 12.51 16.96
C ALA A 299 -15.86 12.51 18.11
N ASP A 300 -14.88 13.42 18.08
CA ASP A 300 -13.89 13.61 19.15
C ASP A 300 -14.45 14.31 20.41
N GLY A 301 -15.73 14.69 20.40
CA GLY A 301 -16.43 15.40 21.47
C GLY A 301 -16.29 16.91 21.42
N GLY A 302 -15.51 17.47 20.49
CA GLY A 302 -15.43 18.91 20.25
C GLY A 302 -16.70 19.49 19.64
N GLU A 303 -16.90 20.80 19.78
CA GLU A 303 -18.03 21.53 19.17
C GLU A 303 -17.52 22.51 18.13
N CYS A 304 -18.24 22.62 17.02
CA CYS A 304 -17.98 23.65 16.00
C CYS A 304 -19.28 24.04 15.27
N LYS A 305 -19.19 25.02 14.38
CA LYS A 305 -20.29 25.39 13.48
C LYS A 305 -20.41 24.37 12.34
N ILE A 306 -21.65 24.03 11.93
CA ILE A 306 -21.88 23.11 10.82
C ILE A 306 -21.20 23.57 9.52
N ARG A 307 -21.17 24.89 9.25
CA ARG A 307 -20.46 25.46 8.10
C ARG A 307 -18.96 25.15 8.15
N THR A 308 -18.33 25.26 9.32
CA THR A 308 -16.91 24.93 9.49
C THR A 308 -16.66 23.43 9.27
N ALA A 309 -17.52 22.58 9.82
CA ALA A 309 -17.41 21.13 9.62
C ALA A 309 -17.55 20.74 8.14
N LEU A 310 -18.55 21.27 7.43
CA LEU A 310 -18.73 21.02 5.98
C LEU A 310 -17.54 21.54 5.16
N ARG A 311 -16.93 22.65 5.57
CA ARG A 311 -15.82 23.26 4.85
C ARG A 311 -14.50 22.51 5.07
N GLU A 312 -14.24 21.99 6.28
CA GLU A 312 -12.88 21.54 6.67
C GLU A 312 -12.80 20.09 7.13
N ASP A 313 -13.89 19.52 7.69
CA ASP A 313 -13.87 18.25 8.40
C ASP A 313 -14.53 17.10 7.61
N LEU A 314 -15.41 17.39 6.64
CA LEU A 314 -16.25 16.42 5.98
C LEU A 314 -15.98 16.31 4.47
N ASP A 315 -16.02 15.11 3.92
CA ASP A 315 -15.99 14.89 2.47
C ASP A 315 -17.40 15.07 1.89
N ILE A 316 -17.66 16.26 1.34
CA ILE A 316 -18.95 16.63 0.76
C ILE A 316 -19.02 16.43 -0.75
N THR A 317 -17.94 15.94 -1.36
CA THR A 317 -17.82 15.77 -2.82
C THR A 317 -18.05 14.34 -3.27
N GLN A 318 -17.81 13.36 -2.40
CA GLN A 318 -17.92 11.94 -2.73
C GLN A 318 -19.19 11.33 -2.10
N ILE A 319 -20.09 10.84 -2.96
CA ILE A 319 -21.27 10.10 -2.51
C ILE A 319 -20.89 8.67 -2.11
N THR A 320 -21.55 8.14 -1.07
CA THR A 320 -21.34 6.76 -0.60
C THR A 320 -22.67 5.99 -0.56
N PRO A 321 -22.63 4.64 -0.62
CA PRO A 321 -23.82 3.82 -0.41
C PRO A 321 -24.50 4.11 0.93
N GLN A 322 -23.71 4.38 1.98
CA GLN A 322 -24.24 4.68 3.31
C GLN A 322 -24.98 6.03 3.33
N PHE A 323 -24.38 7.07 2.70
CA PHE A 323 -25.05 8.37 2.56
C PHE A 323 -26.44 8.22 1.93
N VAL A 324 -26.56 7.45 0.85
CA VAL A 324 -27.85 7.26 0.14
C VAL A 324 -28.86 6.54 1.03
N ARG A 325 -28.44 5.49 1.76
CA ARG A 325 -29.30 4.73 2.68
C ARG A 325 -29.80 5.60 3.83
N ASP A 326 -28.89 6.30 4.48
CA ASP A 326 -29.22 7.12 5.67
C ASP A 326 -30.12 8.29 5.27
N TYR A 327 -29.79 8.95 4.15
CA TYR A 327 -30.61 10.04 3.65
C TYR A 327 -31.99 9.59 3.17
N ALA A 328 -32.11 8.42 2.54
CA ALA A 328 -33.39 7.84 2.14
C ALA A 328 -34.32 7.58 3.32
N VAL A 329 -33.76 7.14 4.46
CA VAL A 329 -34.52 6.98 5.70
C VAL A 329 -34.90 8.33 6.28
N LEU A 330 -33.96 9.27 6.32
CA LEU A 330 -34.16 10.60 6.90
C LEU A 330 -35.24 11.42 6.16
N CYS A 331 -35.17 11.44 4.82
CA CYS A 331 -36.15 12.17 4.00
C CYS A 331 -37.46 11.40 3.76
N GLY A 332 -37.52 10.10 4.10
CA GLY A 332 -38.70 9.27 3.95
C GLY A 332 -39.08 8.96 2.49
N SER A 333 -38.16 9.08 1.53
CA SER A 333 -38.43 8.85 0.12
C SER A 333 -38.43 7.34 -0.20
N GLU A 334 -39.60 6.80 -0.57
CA GLU A 334 -39.73 5.41 -1.04
C GLU A 334 -38.91 5.14 -2.31
N GLU A 335 -38.81 6.13 -3.21
CA GLU A 335 -38.03 6.05 -4.44
C GLU A 335 -36.53 5.85 -4.13
N LEU A 336 -35.98 6.71 -3.25
CA LEU A 336 -34.56 6.62 -2.87
C LEU A 336 -34.26 5.37 -2.06
N GLN A 337 -35.22 4.89 -1.21
CA GLN A 337 -35.10 3.62 -0.50
C GLN A 337 -35.09 2.44 -1.47
N GLY A 338 -35.92 2.47 -2.52
CA GLY A 338 -35.92 1.48 -3.59
C GLY A 338 -34.59 1.42 -4.34
N THR A 339 -34.04 2.58 -4.69
CA THR A 339 -32.70 2.70 -5.32
C THR A 339 -31.61 2.16 -4.39
N ALA A 340 -31.66 2.47 -3.10
CA ALA A 340 -30.69 2.01 -2.11
C ALA A 340 -30.73 0.50 -1.84
N ALA A 341 -31.88 -0.14 -2.07
CA ALA A 341 -32.07 -1.59 -1.86
C ALA A 341 -31.60 -2.44 -3.05
N ASP A 342 -31.55 -1.87 -4.27
CA ASP A 342 -31.09 -2.54 -5.48
C ASP A 342 -29.63 -2.22 -5.76
N ALA A 343 -28.77 -3.22 -5.77
CA ALA A 343 -27.31 -3.03 -5.89
C ALA A 343 -26.90 -2.42 -7.25
N GLU A 344 -27.58 -2.78 -8.35
CA GLU A 344 -27.26 -2.27 -9.69
C GLU A 344 -27.77 -0.82 -9.85
N ALA A 345 -28.98 -0.55 -9.39
CA ALA A 345 -29.55 0.80 -9.38
C ALA A 345 -28.73 1.75 -8.50
N LEU A 346 -28.31 1.29 -7.31
CA LEU A 346 -27.46 2.07 -6.40
C LEU A 346 -26.10 2.37 -7.04
N ALA A 347 -25.45 1.40 -7.66
CA ALA A 347 -24.17 1.62 -8.33
C ALA A 347 -24.29 2.64 -9.48
N ALA A 348 -25.33 2.53 -10.30
CA ALA A 348 -25.60 3.50 -11.37
C ALA A 348 -25.89 4.91 -10.81
N TYR A 349 -26.66 5.00 -9.73
CA TYR A 349 -27.00 6.25 -9.07
C TYR A 349 -25.76 6.96 -8.48
N LEU A 350 -24.89 6.20 -7.77
CA LEU A 350 -23.65 6.71 -7.20
C LEU A 350 -22.68 7.22 -8.28
N ALA A 351 -22.65 6.60 -9.45
CA ALA A 351 -21.80 7.03 -10.56
C ALA A 351 -22.27 8.33 -11.23
N ALA A 352 -23.57 8.68 -11.11
CA ALA A 352 -24.19 9.79 -11.81
C ALA A 352 -24.53 10.99 -10.93
N THR A 353 -24.62 10.81 -9.60
CA THR A 353 -25.24 11.80 -8.70
C THR A 353 -24.28 12.17 -7.57
N PRO A 354 -23.85 13.45 -7.44
CA PRO A 354 -23.08 13.89 -6.27
C PRO A 354 -23.98 14.05 -5.04
N PRO A 355 -23.44 14.12 -3.80
CA PRO A 355 -24.23 14.30 -2.58
C PRO A 355 -25.20 15.49 -2.65
N VAL A 356 -24.73 16.64 -3.14
CA VAL A 356 -25.57 17.83 -3.32
C VAL A 356 -26.73 17.58 -4.28
N GLY A 357 -26.53 16.77 -5.32
CA GLY A 357 -27.57 16.37 -6.26
C GLY A 357 -28.66 15.53 -5.61
N VAL A 358 -28.31 14.64 -4.67
CA VAL A 358 -29.29 13.88 -3.87
C VAL A 358 -30.16 14.83 -3.02
N LEU A 359 -29.47 15.77 -2.31
CA LEU A 359 -30.17 16.76 -1.49
C LEU A 359 -31.11 17.66 -2.33
N ALA A 360 -30.71 17.99 -3.55
CA ALA A 360 -31.53 18.78 -4.48
C ALA A 360 -32.75 18.00 -5.01
N GLN A 361 -32.57 16.70 -5.32
CA GLN A 361 -33.67 15.84 -5.82
C GLN A 361 -34.69 15.51 -4.73
N PHE A 362 -34.26 15.36 -3.48
CA PHE A 362 -35.12 15.00 -2.36
C PHE A 362 -34.99 16.01 -1.20
N PRO A 363 -35.40 17.30 -1.38
CA PRO A 363 -35.18 18.33 -0.37
C PRO A 363 -35.85 17.98 0.96
N HIS A 364 -35.07 18.00 2.05
CA HIS A 364 -35.57 17.71 3.38
C HIS A 364 -34.89 18.62 4.42
N LYS A 365 -35.72 19.25 5.28
CA LYS A 365 -35.20 20.04 6.38
C LYS A 365 -34.75 19.13 7.52
N MET A 366 -33.52 19.33 7.96
CA MET A 366 -32.89 18.50 9.00
C MET A 366 -32.15 19.36 10.02
N THR A 367 -31.80 18.78 11.14
CA THR A 367 -30.91 19.41 12.11
C THR A 367 -29.47 19.42 11.62
N ALA A 368 -28.65 20.33 12.15
CA ALA A 368 -27.23 20.38 11.82
C ALA A 368 -26.48 19.08 12.18
N GLN A 369 -26.90 18.43 13.27
CA GLN A 369 -26.28 17.16 13.69
C GLN A 369 -26.64 15.99 12.76
N GLU A 370 -27.88 15.94 12.24
CA GLU A 370 -28.25 14.95 11.22
C GLU A 370 -27.46 15.16 9.93
N LEU A 371 -27.33 16.42 9.46
CA LEU A 371 -26.53 16.74 8.29
C LEU A 371 -25.06 16.34 8.47
N TYR A 372 -24.48 16.62 9.64
CA TYR A 372 -23.10 16.22 9.97
C TYR A 372 -22.92 14.69 9.91
N GLY A 373 -23.89 13.93 10.41
CA GLY A 373 -23.85 12.47 10.44
C GLY A 373 -23.98 11.78 9.07
N LEU A 374 -24.46 12.50 8.03
CA LEU A 374 -24.57 11.95 6.67
C LEU A 374 -23.22 11.83 5.95
N PHE A 375 -22.27 12.70 6.27
CA PHE A 375 -21.00 12.79 5.57
C PHE A 375 -19.88 12.10 6.35
N ARG A 376 -18.94 11.53 5.61
CA ARG A 376 -17.73 10.96 6.19
C ARG A 376 -16.71 12.04 6.55
N PRO A 377 -15.80 11.75 7.50
CA PRO A 377 -14.65 12.61 7.73
C PRO A 377 -13.83 12.83 6.46
N GLN A 378 -13.34 14.05 6.28
CA GLN A 378 -12.43 14.42 5.21
C GLN A 378 -11.13 13.63 5.35
N THR A 379 -10.57 13.21 4.24
CA THR A 379 -9.25 12.56 4.18
C THR A 379 -8.31 13.35 3.27
N PRO A 380 -7.02 13.40 3.58
CA PRO A 380 -6.07 14.04 2.69
C PRO A 380 -5.98 13.28 1.36
N ARG A 381 -5.64 13.99 0.30
CA ARG A 381 -5.33 13.38 -1.00
C ARG A 381 -3.83 13.31 -1.19
N LEU A 382 -3.36 12.13 -1.62
CA LEU A 382 -1.95 11.90 -1.94
C LEU A 382 -1.68 12.26 -3.39
N TYR A 383 -0.60 12.97 -3.62
CA TYR A 383 -0.09 13.33 -4.94
C TYR A 383 1.36 12.88 -5.04
N SER A 384 1.71 12.10 -6.07
CA SER A 384 3.10 11.75 -6.34
C SER A 384 3.91 13.04 -6.55
N ILE A 385 5.01 13.19 -5.82
CA ILE A 385 5.86 14.37 -5.88
C ILE A 385 6.51 14.46 -7.25
N ALA A 386 6.46 15.65 -7.86
CA ALA A 386 6.94 15.94 -9.21
C ALA A 386 8.30 16.67 -9.22
N SER A 387 8.99 16.75 -8.09
CA SER A 387 10.29 17.44 -7.96
C SER A 387 11.30 16.60 -7.18
N SER A 388 12.59 16.85 -7.43
CA SER A 388 13.67 16.43 -6.54
C SER A 388 14.00 17.56 -5.58
N GLN A 389 14.11 17.26 -4.29
CA GLN A 389 14.46 18.26 -3.28
C GLN A 389 15.88 18.83 -3.48
N ASP A 390 16.79 18.05 -4.07
CA ASP A 390 18.15 18.50 -4.39
C ASP A 390 18.16 19.56 -5.52
N GLU A 391 17.11 19.59 -6.36
CA GLU A 391 16.95 20.59 -7.42
C GLU A 391 16.19 21.82 -6.93
N VAL A 392 15.08 21.64 -6.16
CA VAL A 392 14.16 22.74 -5.84
C VAL A 392 14.34 23.30 -4.42
N GLY A 393 15.15 22.66 -3.57
CA GLY A 393 15.41 23.15 -2.22
C GLY A 393 14.23 22.95 -1.25
N GLU A 394 13.79 24.04 -0.61
CA GLU A 394 12.69 24.01 0.37
C GLU A 394 11.31 24.15 -0.30
N GLU A 395 11.13 23.54 -1.45
CA GLU A 395 9.86 23.47 -2.18
C GLU A 395 9.47 22.03 -2.48
N VAL A 396 8.20 21.82 -2.80
CA VAL A 396 7.70 20.55 -3.35
C VAL A 396 6.75 20.84 -4.49
N HIS A 397 6.94 20.18 -5.63
CA HIS A 397 6.12 20.37 -6.82
C HIS A 397 5.15 19.20 -7.02
N LEU A 398 3.95 19.50 -7.51
CA LEU A 398 2.92 18.53 -7.83
C LEU A 398 2.43 18.71 -9.27
N THR A 399 1.89 17.63 -9.83
CA THR A 399 1.17 17.63 -11.11
C THR A 399 -0.29 17.26 -10.82
N VAL A 400 -1.17 18.25 -10.83
CA VAL A 400 -2.55 18.10 -10.38
C VAL A 400 -3.51 18.12 -11.55
N GLY A 401 -4.12 16.97 -11.87
CA GLY A 401 -5.27 16.91 -12.78
C GLY A 401 -6.54 17.38 -12.08
N VAL A 402 -7.12 18.47 -12.56
CA VAL A 402 -8.35 19.01 -11.97
C VAL A 402 -9.53 18.09 -12.32
N VAL A 403 -10.15 17.52 -11.31
CA VAL A 403 -11.39 16.78 -11.44
C VAL A 403 -12.54 17.79 -11.54
N ALA A 404 -13.25 17.78 -12.65
CA ALA A 404 -14.44 18.58 -12.86
C ALA A 404 -15.57 17.69 -13.38
N PHE A 405 -16.78 17.95 -12.92
CA PHE A 405 -17.99 17.25 -13.36
C PHE A 405 -19.16 18.22 -13.40
N GLU A 406 -20.16 17.89 -14.22
CA GLU A 406 -21.38 18.66 -14.34
C GLU A 406 -22.58 17.83 -13.84
N HIS A 407 -23.44 18.47 -13.07
CA HIS A 407 -24.68 17.87 -12.62
C HIS A 407 -25.82 18.92 -12.73
N HIS A 408 -26.86 18.60 -13.51
CA HIS A 408 -27.98 19.50 -13.79
C HIS A 408 -27.60 20.91 -14.28
N GLY A 409 -26.54 20.99 -15.11
CA GLY A 409 -26.06 22.26 -15.69
C GLY A 409 -25.19 23.09 -14.75
N GLN A 410 -24.89 22.59 -13.55
CA GLN A 410 -23.93 23.19 -12.61
C GLN A 410 -22.62 22.46 -12.64
N ALA A 411 -21.53 23.21 -12.76
CA ALA A 411 -20.16 22.64 -12.73
C ALA A 411 -19.65 22.56 -11.28
N TYR A 412 -19.05 21.43 -10.96
CA TYR A 412 -18.42 21.15 -9.67
C TYR A 412 -16.99 20.69 -9.89
N THR A 413 -16.16 20.88 -8.87
CA THR A 413 -14.77 20.40 -8.88
C THR A 413 -14.50 19.53 -7.66
N GLY A 414 -13.50 18.63 -7.78
CA GLY A 414 -13.04 17.81 -6.67
C GLY A 414 -12.53 18.64 -5.49
N ALA A 415 -12.66 18.14 -4.28
CA ALA A 415 -12.26 18.84 -3.06
C ALA A 415 -10.80 19.31 -3.12
N ALA A 416 -9.85 18.41 -3.27
CA ALA A 416 -8.42 18.75 -3.30
C ALA A 416 -7.95 19.30 -4.65
N SER A 417 -8.28 18.61 -5.76
CA SER A 417 -7.80 19.04 -7.08
C SER A 417 -8.39 20.37 -7.53
N GLY A 418 -9.67 20.61 -7.26
CA GLY A 418 -10.31 21.89 -7.55
C GLY A 418 -9.84 23.00 -6.60
N TRP A 419 -9.46 22.66 -5.37
CA TRP A 419 -8.89 23.64 -4.44
C TRP A 419 -7.49 24.05 -4.86
N LEU A 420 -6.56 23.11 -5.03
CA LEU A 420 -5.20 23.37 -5.51
C LEU A 420 -5.20 24.01 -6.91
N GLY A 421 -6.03 23.50 -7.82
CA GLY A 421 -6.06 23.94 -9.21
C GLY A 421 -6.81 25.25 -9.47
N GLY A 422 -7.51 25.82 -8.49
CA GLY A 422 -8.28 27.04 -8.76
C GLY A 422 -8.64 27.90 -7.56
N ARG A 423 -9.08 27.31 -6.43
CA ARG A 423 -9.63 28.08 -5.31
C ARG A 423 -8.61 28.57 -4.28
N LEU A 424 -7.48 27.87 -4.12
CA LEU A 424 -6.40 28.31 -3.26
C LEU A 424 -5.69 29.49 -3.94
N GLU A 425 -5.61 30.63 -3.26
CA GLU A 425 -4.89 31.79 -3.76
C GLU A 425 -3.37 31.61 -3.60
N GLU A 426 -2.57 32.33 -4.39
CA GLU A 426 -1.11 32.41 -4.18
C GLU A 426 -0.84 32.94 -2.77
N ASP A 427 0.20 32.45 -2.12
CA ASP A 427 0.51 32.64 -0.69
C ASP A 427 -0.54 32.08 0.28
N GLY A 428 -1.61 31.46 -0.21
CA GLY A 428 -2.63 30.81 0.61
C GLY A 428 -2.10 29.58 1.34
N GLU A 429 -2.59 29.37 2.57
CA GLU A 429 -2.17 28.25 3.42
C GLU A 429 -2.67 26.91 2.88
N VAL A 430 -1.78 25.92 2.85
CA VAL A 430 -2.07 24.52 2.51
C VAL A 430 -1.46 23.58 3.55
N ARG A 431 -2.28 22.70 4.13
CA ARG A 431 -1.84 21.73 5.14
C ARG A 431 -1.32 20.47 4.47
N VAL A 432 -0.02 20.19 4.66
CA VAL A 432 0.68 19.11 3.96
C VAL A 432 1.50 18.22 4.90
N PHE A 433 1.77 17.01 4.46
CA PHE A 433 2.74 16.07 5.05
C PHE A 433 3.31 15.17 3.95
N VAL A 434 4.50 14.60 4.18
CA VAL A 434 5.09 13.64 3.25
C VAL A 434 4.66 12.23 3.64
N GLU A 435 4.19 11.47 2.67
CA GLU A 435 3.95 10.03 2.77
C GLU A 435 5.10 9.29 2.05
N PRO A 436 6.03 8.66 2.81
CA PRO A 436 7.17 7.97 2.21
C PRO A 436 6.74 6.73 1.43
N ASN A 437 7.16 6.60 0.19
CA ASN A 437 6.92 5.42 -0.64
C ASN A 437 8.23 4.66 -0.90
N LYS A 438 8.60 3.74 0.00
CA LYS A 438 9.84 2.95 -0.09
C LYS A 438 9.85 1.94 -1.25
N LEU A 439 8.70 1.72 -1.89
CA LEU A 439 8.54 0.78 -3.00
C LEU A 439 8.64 1.44 -4.37
N PHE A 440 8.83 2.77 -4.41
CA PHE A 440 8.96 3.50 -5.66
C PHE A 440 10.18 4.43 -5.59
N ARG A 441 11.36 3.82 -5.78
CA ARG A 441 12.67 4.49 -5.61
C ARG A 441 13.56 4.25 -6.81
N LEU A 442 14.37 5.24 -7.13
CA LEU A 442 15.50 5.08 -8.05
C LEU A 442 16.46 3.99 -7.55
N PRO A 443 17.17 3.29 -8.47
CA PRO A 443 18.19 2.34 -8.06
C PRO A 443 19.34 3.08 -7.34
N GLU A 444 19.94 2.41 -6.34
CA GLU A 444 21.09 2.97 -5.60
C GLU A 444 22.30 3.24 -6.51
N ASN A 445 22.49 2.38 -7.52
CA ASN A 445 23.53 2.60 -8.52
C ASN A 445 23.00 3.49 -9.64
N GLY A 446 23.48 4.74 -9.71
CA GLY A 446 23.12 5.75 -10.70
C GLY A 446 23.42 5.36 -12.17
N ASP A 447 24.25 4.33 -12.42
CA ASP A 447 24.49 3.80 -13.77
C ASP A 447 23.43 2.79 -14.23
N THR A 448 22.55 2.35 -13.35
CA THR A 448 21.48 1.42 -13.69
C THR A 448 20.49 2.04 -14.67
N PRO A 449 20.15 1.36 -15.79
CA PRO A 449 19.16 1.86 -16.73
C PRO A 449 17.77 1.89 -16.11
N ILE A 450 16.93 2.86 -16.50
CA ILE A 450 15.53 2.93 -16.06
C ILE A 450 14.57 3.11 -17.24
N ILE A 451 13.42 2.43 -17.18
CA ILE A 451 12.28 2.58 -18.10
C ILE A 451 11.12 3.16 -17.30
N MET A 452 10.69 4.37 -17.63
CA MET A 452 9.61 5.10 -16.98
C MET A 452 8.37 5.08 -17.87
N ILE A 453 7.28 4.48 -17.41
CA ILE A 453 6.05 4.25 -18.18
C ILE A 453 4.89 4.94 -17.47
N GLY A 454 4.31 5.96 -18.09
CA GLY A 454 3.23 6.70 -17.46
C GLY A 454 2.29 7.38 -18.43
N ALA A 455 1.09 7.71 -17.95
CA ALA A 455 0.09 8.43 -18.72
C ALA A 455 -0.52 9.58 -17.92
N GLY A 456 -0.73 10.71 -18.59
CA GLY A 456 -1.29 11.89 -17.95
C GLY A 456 -0.44 12.37 -16.76
N THR A 457 -1.09 12.58 -15.61
CA THR A 457 -0.40 13.01 -14.37
C THR A 457 0.56 11.97 -13.82
N GLY A 458 0.52 10.71 -14.27
CA GLY A 458 1.51 9.69 -13.94
C GLY A 458 2.95 10.01 -14.40
N VAL A 459 3.16 11.12 -15.10
CA VAL A 459 4.50 11.63 -15.41
C VAL A 459 5.18 12.31 -14.22
N ALA A 460 4.43 12.67 -13.19
CA ALA A 460 4.92 13.44 -12.05
C ALA A 460 6.18 12.87 -11.38
N PRO A 461 6.21 11.62 -10.90
CA PRO A 461 7.39 11.07 -10.26
C PRO A 461 8.56 10.89 -11.23
N PHE A 462 8.31 10.77 -12.53
CA PHE A 462 9.37 10.65 -13.52
C PHE A 462 10.11 11.98 -13.75
N ARG A 463 9.41 13.11 -13.63
CA ARG A 463 10.04 14.41 -13.59
C ARG A 463 10.99 14.51 -12.38
N ALA A 464 10.52 14.10 -11.19
CA ALA A 464 11.34 14.05 -9.99
C ALA A 464 12.57 13.13 -10.15
N PHE A 465 12.40 11.96 -10.78
CA PHE A 465 13.50 11.03 -11.05
C PHE A 465 14.55 11.62 -11.97
N MET A 466 14.14 12.31 -13.04
CA MET A 466 15.08 12.96 -13.96
C MET A 466 15.85 14.10 -13.28
N GLN A 467 15.19 14.93 -12.49
CA GLN A 467 15.83 15.98 -11.70
C GLN A 467 16.82 15.39 -10.69
N GLN A 468 16.42 14.32 -9.96
CA GLN A 468 17.30 13.67 -9.00
C GLN A 468 18.54 13.07 -9.67
N ARG A 469 18.38 12.41 -10.82
CA ARG A 469 19.50 11.85 -11.58
C ARG A 469 20.42 12.95 -12.14
N ALA A 470 19.85 14.08 -12.56
CA ALA A 470 20.63 15.24 -12.97
C ALA A 470 21.45 15.81 -11.80
N ALA A 471 20.84 16.00 -10.64
CA ALA A 471 21.48 16.51 -9.43
C ALA A 471 22.61 15.58 -8.92
N ASN A 472 22.39 14.26 -9.00
CA ASN A 472 23.41 13.26 -8.64
C ASN A 472 24.56 13.17 -9.66
N GLY A 473 24.34 13.57 -10.91
CA GLY A 473 25.26 13.30 -12.02
C GLY A 473 25.25 11.84 -12.47
N ASP A 474 24.12 11.15 -12.35
CA ASP A 474 23.95 9.73 -12.68
C ASP A 474 24.14 9.49 -14.20
N GLY A 475 24.95 8.47 -14.57
CA GLY A 475 25.28 8.15 -15.97
C GLY A 475 24.36 7.13 -16.65
N GLY A 476 23.44 6.52 -15.93
CA GLY A 476 22.58 5.46 -16.43
C GLY A 476 21.60 5.93 -17.51
N LYS A 477 21.25 5.01 -18.40
CA LYS A 477 20.30 5.28 -19.48
C LYS A 477 18.88 5.52 -18.93
N ASN A 478 18.16 6.49 -19.50
CA ASN A 478 16.78 6.83 -19.13
C ASN A 478 15.87 6.73 -20.35
N TRP A 479 14.79 5.95 -20.22
CA TRP A 479 13.79 5.79 -21.27
C TRP A 479 12.42 6.18 -20.74
N LEU A 480 11.81 7.18 -21.36
CA LEU A 480 10.43 7.61 -21.07
C LEU A 480 9.47 7.01 -22.10
N VAL A 481 8.42 6.33 -21.63
CA VAL A 481 7.24 5.94 -22.43
C VAL A 481 6.05 6.71 -21.86
N PHE A 482 5.70 7.81 -22.52
CA PHE A 482 4.66 8.72 -22.06
C PHE A 482 3.42 8.69 -22.94
N GLY A 483 2.25 8.61 -22.31
CA GLY A 483 0.95 8.62 -23.00
C GLY A 483 0.05 9.76 -22.54
N ASN A 484 -0.68 10.37 -23.49
CA ASN A 484 -1.79 11.27 -23.21
C ASN A 484 -2.75 11.34 -24.40
N ARG A 485 -3.65 12.34 -24.43
CA ARG A 485 -4.67 12.44 -25.48
C ARG A 485 -4.13 13.03 -26.77
N LYS A 486 -3.59 14.25 -26.73
CA LYS A 486 -3.11 15.00 -27.90
C LYS A 486 -1.73 15.61 -27.64
N PHE A 487 -0.87 15.58 -28.64
CA PHE A 487 0.48 16.12 -28.55
C PHE A 487 0.51 17.62 -28.22
N THR A 488 -0.32 18.43 -28.92
CA THR A 488 -0.32 19.88 -28.78
C THR A 488 -0.97 20.39 -27.51
N ASP A 489 -1.88 19.58 -26.93
CA ASP A 489 -2.72 20.03 -25.81
C ASP A 489 -2.25 19.46 -24.46
N ASP A 490 -1.68 18.24 -24.50
CA ASP A 490 -1.52 17.43 -23.31
C ASP A 490 -0.08 16.91 -23.09
N PHE A 491 0.94 17.42 -23.80
CA PHE A 491 2.32 17.01 -23.56
C PHE A 491 2.88 17.75 -22.35
N LEU A 492 2.63 17.21 -21.17
CA LEU A 492 3.05 17.78 -19.89
C LEU A 492 4.59 17.90 -19.81
N TYR A 493 5.09 19.05 -19.36
CA TYR A 493 6.52 19.34 -19.19
C TYR A 493 7.35 19.17 -20.47
N GLN A 494 6.77 19.39 -21.65
CA GLN A 494 7.42 19.15 -22.94
C GLN A 494 8.81 19.78 -23.05
N LEU A 495 8.98 21.03 -22.60
CA LEU A 495 10.25 21.74 -22.69
C LEU A 495 11.34 21.13 -21.82
N GLU A 496 10.97 20.62 -20.63
CA GLU A 496 11.92 19.95 -19.74
C GLU A 496 12.38 18.61 -20.35
N TRP A 497 11.46 17.82 -20.93
CA TRP A 497 11.81 16.57 -21.61
C TRP A 497 12.73 16.80 -22.81
N GLN A 498 12.51 17.88 -23.56
CA GLN A 498 13.38 18.28 -24.66
C GLN A 498 14.76 18.70 -24.15
N GLN A 499 14.84 19.41 -23.03
CA GLN A 499 16.10 19.79 -22.41
C GLN A 499 16.86 18.57 -21.90
N PHE A 500 16.24 17.65 -21.15
CA PHE A 500 16.86 16.39 -20.73
C PHE A 500 17.39 15.56 -21.90
N ARG A 501 16.65 15.59 -23.02
CA ARG A 501 17.08 14.90 -24.26
C ARG A 501 18.31 15.58 -24.86
N LYS A 502 18.33 16.90 -24.91
CA LYS A 502 19.43 17.69 -25.46
C LYS A 502 20.70 17.55 -24.62
N ASP A 503 20.57 17.49 -23.32
CA ASP A 503 21.67 17.34 -22.38
C ASP A 503 22.19 15.88 -22.31
N GLY A 504 21.53 14.95 -23.01
CA GLY A 504 21.92 13.55 -23.06
C GLY A 504 21.45 12.72 -21.87
N LEU A 505 20.77 13.32 -20.88
CA LEU A 505 20.24 12.60 -19.72
C LEU A 505 19.08 11.68 -20.12
N LEU A 506 18.13 12.17 -20.94
CA LEU A 506 17.06 11.33 -21.48
C LEU A 506 17.54 10.59 -22.73
N THR A 507 17.80 9.29 -22.61
CA THR A 507 18.33 8.47 -23.70
C THR A 507 17.28 8.22 -24.79
N ARG A 508 16.03 7.96 -24.40
CA ARG A 508 14.93 7.65 -25.33
C ARG A 508 13.58 8.16 -24.82
N ALA A 509 12.71 8.57 -25.74
CA ALA A 509 11.32 8.89 -25.46
C ALA A 509 10.42 8.30 -26.54
N ASP A 510 9.43 7.50 -26.13
CA ASP A 510 8.34 7.00 -26.98
C ASP A 510 7.02 7.62 -26.51
N LEU A 511 6.34 8.32 -27.41
CA LEU A 511 5.15 9.10 -27.08
C LEU A 511 3.90 8.44 -27.69
N ALA A 512 2.87 8.28 -26.89
CA ALA A 512 1.60 7.65 -27.26
C ALA A 512 0.44 8.66 -27.16
N TRP A 513 -0.30 8.87 -28.24
CA TRP A 513 -1.38 9.83 -28.33
C TRP A 513 -2.70 9.14 -28.67
N SER A 514 -3.61 9.08 -27.69
CA SER A 514 -4.86 8.31 -27.84
C SER A 514 -5.95 9.03 -28.63
N ARG A 515 -5.80 10.33 -28.92
CA ARG A 515 -6.79 11.14 -29.68
C ARG A 515 -6.16 12.03 -30.74
N GLN A 516 -4.92 11.72 -31.19
CA GLN A 516 -4.21 12.51 -32.21
C GLN A 516 -4.59 12.11 -33.62
N GLY A 517 -4.94 10.85 -33.86
CA GLY A 517 -5.22 10.28 -35.17
C GLY A 517 -6.49 9.43 -35.19
N ALA A 518 -6.69 8.69 -36.30
CA ALA A 518 -7.80 7.76 -36.42
C ALA A 518 -7.65 6.54 -35.49
N GLU A 519 -6.42 6.12 -35.23
CA GLU A 519 -6.11 5.02 -34.31
C GLU A 519 -5.69 5.56 -32.94
N LYS A 520 -6.20 4.92 -31.88
CA LYS A 520 -5.79 5.21 -30.51
C LYS A 520 -4.47 4.48 -30.25
N VAL A 521 -3.45 5.22 -29.82
CA VAL A 521 -2.15 4.66 -29.45
C VAL A 521 -1.94 4.90 -27.96
N TYR A 522 -1.64 3.84 -27.21
CA TYR A 522 -1.38 3.86 -25.78
C TYR A 522 0.06 3.46 -25.46
N VAL A 523 0.48 3.61 -24.22
CA VAL A 523 1.85 3.28 -23.79
C VAL A 523 2.19 1.80 -23.99
N GLN A 524 1.25 0.88 -23.75
CA GLN A 524 1.43 -0.55 -23.97
C GLN A 524 1.68 -0.89 -25.45
N ASP A 525 1.13 -0.11 -26.40
CA ASP A 525 1.34 -0.30 -27.82
C ASP A 525 2.78 0.10 -28.19
N LYS A 526 3.30 1.18 -27.56
CA LYS A 526 4.70 1.59 -27.73
C LYS A 526 5.69 0.58 -27.18
N LEU A 527 5.37 -0.03 -26.03
CA LEU A 527 6.19 -1.12 -25.48
C LEU A 527 6.24 -2.32 -26.43
N ARG A 528 5.09 -2.76 -26.98
CA ARG A 528 5.05 -3.87 -27.95
C ARG A 528 5.80 -3.53 -29.25
N GLN A 529 5.69 -2.29 -29.74
CA GLN A 529 6.45 -1.83 -30.90
C GLN A 529 7.97 -1.88 -30.66
N ALA A 530 8.40 -1.67 -29.42
CA ALA A 530 9.80 -1.67 -29.01
C ALA A 530 10.22 -2.97 -28.26
N ALA A 531 9.52 -4.07 -28.47
CA ALA A 531 9.65 -5.30 -27.69
C ALA A 531 11.10 -5.79 -27.52
N ALA A 532 11.86 -5.84 -28.62
CA ALA A 532 13.27 -6.26 -28.59
C ALA A 532 14.15 -5.32 -27.73
N ASP A 533 13.89 -4.00 -27.80
CA ASP A 533 14.64 -3.03 -27.00
C ASP A 533 14.27 -3.12 -25.51
N VAL A 534 12.97 -3.28 -25.19
CA VAL A 534 12.51 -3.49 -23.80
C VAL A 534 13.21 -4.72 -23.22
N TRP A 535 13.21 -5.84 -23.95
CA TRP A 535 13.89 -7.05 -23.52
C TRP A 535 15.40 -6.86 -23.34
N ALA A 536 16.06 -6.18 -24.28
CA ALA A 536 17.49 -5.90 -24.19
C ALA A 536 17.83 -5.04 -22.95
N TRP A 537 17.00 -4.03 -22.63
CA TRP A 537 17.19 -3.23 -21.44
C TRP A 537 16.95 -4.03 -20.15
N LEU A 538 15.97 -4.93 -20.13
CA LEU A 538 15.75 -5.83 -18.99
C LEU A 538 16.95 -6.73 -18.73
N GLN A 539 17.58 -7.27 -19.82
CA GLN A 539 18.80 -8.07 -19.72
C GLN A 539 20.02 -7.23 -19.28
N ASP A 540 20.05 -5.93 -19.61
CA ASP A 540 21.06 -4.94 -19.15
C ASP A 540 20.82 -4.50 -17.68
N GLY A 541 19.85 -5.11 -16.99
CA GLY A 541 19.56 -4.83 -15.58
C GLY A 541 18.60 -3.66 -15.34
N ALA A 542 17.88 -3.17 -16.36
CA ALA A 542 16.99 -2.03 -16.21
C ALA A 542 15.91 -2.25 -15.13
N HIS A 543 15.59 -1.16 -14.43
CA HIS A 543 14.42 -1.06 -13.56
C HIS A 543 13.26 -0.46 -14.35
N ILE A 544 12.06 -1.00 -14.15
CA ILE A 544 10.82 -0.52 -14.74
C ILE A 544 9.98 0.20 -13.69
N TYR A 545 9.49 1.37 -14.04
CA TYR A 545 8.59 2.18 -13.22
C TYR A 545 7.30 2.44 -13.98
N VAL A 546 6.15 2.17 -13.34
CA VAL A 546 4.84 2.42 -13.91
C VAL A 546 4.06 3.35 -13.00
N CYS A 547 3.57 4.48 -13.52
CA CYS A 547 2.77 5.41 -12.72
C CYS A 547 1.55 5.92 -13.51
N GLY A 548 0.39 5.98 -12.82
CA GLY A 548 -0.88 6.49 -13.36
C GLY A 548 -2.07 5.57 -13.07
N ASP A 549 -3.01 5.47 -14.04
CA ASP A 549 -4.28 4.74 -13.89
C ASP A 549 -4.10 3.25 -13.55
N ALA A 550 -4.57 2.86 -12.36
CA ALA A 550 -4.47 1.49 -11.86
C ALA A 550 -5.40 0.53 -12.62
N ALA A 551 -6.62 0.98 -12.95
CA ALA A 551 -7.69 0.11 -13.43
C ALA A 551 -7.45 -0.41 -14.84
N ARG A 552 -6.87 0.40 -15.73
CA ARG A 552 -6.68 0.07 -17.13
C ARG A 552 -5.21 0.10 -17.55
N MET A 553 -4.56 1.28 -17.44
CA MET A 553 -3.20 1.48 -17.96
C MET A 553 -2.20 0.51 -17.33
N ALA A 554 -2.17 0.39 -16.01
CA ALA A 554 -1.21 -0.48 -15.32
C ALA A 554 -1.38 -1.96 -15.70
N ARG A 555 -2.63 -2.42 -15.83
CA ARG A 555 -2.95 -3.79 -16.27
C ARG A 555 -2.52 -4.05 -17.71
N ASP A 556 -2.79 -3.09 -18.60
CA ASP A 556 -2.43 -3.22 -20.02
C ASP A 556 -0.91 -3.19 -20.22
N VAL A 557 -0.19 -2.36 -19.44
CA VAL A 557 1.28 -2.33 -19.41
C VAL A 557 1.83 -3.66 -18.91
N GLU A 558 1.28 -4.21 -17.83
CA GLU A 558 1.71 -5.50 -17.30
C GLU A 558 1.52 -6.63 -18.33
N ASN A 559 0.35 -6.66 -18.99
CA ASN A 559 0.11 -7.62 -20.06
C ASN A 559 1.11 -7.46 -21.22
N ALA A 560 1.43 -6.23 -21.63
CA ALA A 560 2.42 -5.98 -22.68
C ALA A 560 3.83 -6.46 -22.25
N LEU A 561 4.23 -6.21 -21.00
CA LEU A 561 5.50 -6.70 -20.48
C LEU A 561 5.56 -8.24 -20.47
N LEU A 562 4.48 -8.89 -20.05
CA LEU A 562 4.39 -10.35 -20.05
C LEU A 562 4.48 -10.94 -21.48
N ASP A 563 3.80 -10.31 -22.47
CA ASP A 563 3.88 -10.70 -23.87
C ASP A 563 5.33 -10.56 -24.39
N ILE A 564 5.98 -9.42 -24.08
CA ILE A 564 7.36 -9.14 -24.48
C ILE A 564 8.33 -10.15 -23.85
N ILE A 565 8.20 -10.43 -22.55
CA ILE A 565 9.06 -11.38 -21.83
C ILE A 565 8.89 -12.79 -22.41
N ALA A 566 7.65 -13.22 -22.67
CA ALA A 566 7.38 -14.52 -23.26
C ALA A 566 7.98 -14.65 -24.67
N GLU A 567 7.70 -13.69 -25.56
CA GLU A 567 8.12 -13.72 -26.96
C GLU A 567 9.65 -13.56 -27.10
N GLN A 568 10.22 -12.53 -26.50
CA GLN A 568 11.65 -12.22 -26.64
C GLN A 568 12.53 -13.12 -25.78
N GLY A 569 12.04 -13.56 -24.62
CA GLY A 569 12.72 -14.52 -23.73
C GLY A 569 12.57 -15.97 -24.17
N GLY A 570 11.68 -16.28 -25.12
CA GLY A 570 11.43 -17.63 -25.60
C GLY A 570 10.86 -18.56 -24.53
N MET A 571 10.02 -18.05 -23.65
CA MET A 571 9.42 -18.77 -22.53
C MET A 571 7.89 -18.78 -22.63
N ASP A 572 7.22 -19.67 -21.92
CA ASP A 572 5.76 -19.67 -21.87
C ASP A 572 5.22 -18.54 -20.96
N ARG A 573 3.90 -18.37 -20.94
CA ARG A 573 3.25 -17.30 -20.18
C ARG A 573 3.47 -17.44 -18.67
N ASP A 574 3.45 -18.66 -18.15
CA ASP A 574 3.62 -18.92 -16.72
C ASP A 574 5.06 -18.59 -16.28
N ASP A 575 6.06 -18.95 -17.09
CA ASP A 575 7.46 -18.61 -16.84
C ASP A 575 7.71 -17.10 -16.98
N ALA A 576 7.02 -16.43 -17.89
CA ALA A 576 7.06 -14.97 -18.03
C ALA A 576 6.46 -14.27 -16.78
N GLU A 577 5.38 -14.81 -16.22
CA GLU A 577 4.80 -14.32 -14.95
C GLU A 577 5.77 -14.51 -13.78
N GLU A 578 6.45 -15.66 -13.70
CA GLU A 578 7.49 -15.88 -12.66
C GLU A 578 8.66 -14.91 -12.84
N TYR A 579 9.12 -14.69 -14.07
CA TYR A 579 10.18 -13.72 -14.36
C TYR A 579 9.78 -12.31 -13.92
N LEU A 580 8.58 -11.85 -14.27
CA LEU A 580 8.09 -10.52 -13.89
C LEU A 580 7.89 -10.39 -12.37
N ASN A 581 7.45 -11.47 -11.71
CA ASN A 581 7.37 -11.51 -10.24
C ASN A 581 8.76 -11.45 -9.60
N GLY A 582 9.75 -12.11 -10.18
CA GLY A 582 11.15 -11.98 -9.76
C GLY A 582 11.63 -10.54 -9.84
N LEU A 583 11.29 -9.80 -10.91
CA LEU A 583 11.61 -8.38 -11.02
C LEU A 583 10.93 -7.53 -9.92
N ARG A 584 9.72 -7.89 -9.47
CA ARG A 584 9.07 -7.21 -8.33
C ARG A 584 9.79 -7.49 -7.01
N GLU A 585 10.09 -8.76 -6.74
CA GLU A 585 10.82 -9.17 -5.52
C GLU A 585 12.23 -8.54 -5.45
N ASP A 586 12.86 -8.31 -6.60
CA ASP A 586 14.16 -7.63 -6.72
C ASP A 586 14.04 -6.10 -6.79
N LYS A 587 12.82 -5.55 -6.63
CA LYS A 587 12.51 -4.11 -6.72
C LYS A 587 12.92 -3.49 -8.08
N ARG A 588 12.95 -4.30 -9.13
CA ARG A 588 13.23 -3.87 -10.51
C ARG A 588 11.97 -3.59 -11.33
N TYR A 589 10.81 -4.00 -10.87
CA TYR A 589 9.51 -3.62 -11.42
C TYR A 589 8.66 -2.99 -10.31
N GLN A 590 8.52 -1.67 -10.35
CA GLN A 590 7.89 -0.86 -9.33
C GLN A 590 6.70 -0.10 -9.91
N ARG A 591 5.61 0.02 -9.15
CA ARG A 591 4.40 0.71 -9.58
C ARG A 591 3.95 1.71 -8.51
N ASP A 592 3.50 2.88 -8.98
CA ASP A 592 2.81 3.91 -8.18
C ASP A 592 1.52 4.27 -8.93
N VAL A 593 0.45 3.49 -8.67
CA VAL A 593 -0.79 3.53 -9.45
C VAL A 593 -1.99 3.85 -8.55
N TYR A 594 -2.93 4.65 -9.06
CA TYR A 594 -4.06 5.23 -8.33
C TYR A 594 -5.35 5.30 -9.16
#